data_9d94ef9a739944f6bf1f3f8d845b5e75
#
_entry.id   9d94ef9a739944f6bf1f3f8d845b5e75
#
_cell.length_a   1.000
_cell.length_b   1.000
_cell.length_c   1.000
_cell.angle_alpha   90.00
_cell.angle_beta   90.00
_cell.angle_gamma   90.00
#
_symmetry.space_group_name_H-M   'P 1'
#
loop_
_entity.id
_entity.type
_entity.pdbx_description
1 polymer ?
#
loop_
_entity_poly.entity_id
_entity_poly.type
_entity_poly.pdbx_seq_one_letter_code
_entity_poly.pdbx_strand_id
1 'polypeptide(L)' 'MRPDPLTEAAARRHELTRSKAVQALRELDRAGTPVTFAGVAQAAGVSRSWLYTQPDISGQIRRRG' A
#
# COMPACT_ATOMS: atom_id res chain seq x y z
N MET A 1 5.98 -15.84 -25.52
CA MET A 1 5.93 -14.37 -25.57
C MET A 1 6.75 -13.80 -24.42
N ARG A 2 7.70 -12.93 -24.72
CA ARG A 2 8.52 -12.32 -23.67
C ARG A 2 7.81 -11.09 -23.10
N PRO A 3 7.77 -10.91 -21.77
CA PRO A 3 7.23 -9.68 -21.21
C PRO A 3 8.12 -8.49 -21.60
N ASP A 4 7.49 -7.36 -21.81
CA ASP A 4 8.19 -6.11 -22.08
C ASP A 4 8.99 -5.70 -20.84
N PRO A 5 10.31 -5.40 -20.96
CA PRO A 5 11.11 -4.98 -19.81
C PRO A 5 10.53 -3.77 -19.09
N LEU A 6 9.92 -2.83 -19.80
CA LEU A 6 9.28 -1.66 -19.19
C LEU A 6 8.07 -2.06 -18.37
N THR A 7 7.27 -2.99 -18.89
CA THR A 7 6.11 -3.52 -18.17
C THR A 7 6.52 -4.29 -16.93
N GLU A 8 7.61 -5.09 -17.02
CA GLU A 8 8.16 -5.80 -15.88
C GLU A 8 8.64 -4.85 -14.79
N ALA A 9 9.36 -3.81 -15.17
CA ALA A 9 9.88 -2.83 -14.22
C ALA A 9 8.72 -2.10 -13.52
N ALA A 10 7.68 -1.73 -14.26
CA ALA A 10 6.50 -1.09 -13.70
C ALA A 10 5.76 -2.02 -12.74
N ALA A 11 5.62 -3.30 -13.11
CA ALA A 11 4.97 -4.30 -12.28
C ALA A 11 5.72 -4.51 -10.96
N ARG A 12 7.05 -4.62 -11.02
CA ARG A 12 7.88 -4.77 -9.83
C ARG A 12 7.76 -3.57 -8.90
N ARG A 13 7.78 -2.38 -9.47
CA ARG A 13 7.65 -1.14 -8.69
C ARG A 13 6.29 -1.09 -8.01
N HIS A 14 5.25 -1.48 -8.72
CA HIS A 14 3.90 -1.54 -8.19
C HIS A 14 3.80 -2.54 -7.03
N GLU A 15 4.38 -3.72 -7.19
CA GLU A 15 4.39 -4.76 -6.16
C GLU A 15 5.15 -4.30 -4.91
N LEU A 16 6.30 -3.65 -5.08
CA LEU A 16 7.06 -3.11 -3.97
C LEU A 16 6.26 -2.05 -3.21
N THR A 17 5.57 -1.18 -3.93
CA THR A 17 4.73 -0.15 -3.34
C THR A 17 3.58 -0.78 -2.55
N ARG A 18 2.93 -1.79 -3.12
CA ARG A 18 1.87 -2.53 -2.43
C ARG A 18 2.40 -3.20 -1.16
N SER A 19 3.54 -3.86 -1.25
CA SER A 19 4.17 -4.53 -0.11
C SER A 19 4.47 -3.56 1.02
N LYS A 20 5.00 -2.39 0.68
CA LYS A 20 5.28 -1.33 1.67
C LYS A 20 3.99 -0.85 2.36
N ALA A 21 2.94 -0.68 1.58
CA ALA A 21 1.65 -0.23 2.12
C ALA A 21 1.05 -1.27 3.06
N VAL A 22 1.06 -2.54 2.67
CA VAL A 22 0.56 -3.64 3.50
C VAL A 22 1.38 -3.77 4.79
N GLN A 23 2.70 -3.67 4.66
CA GLN A 23 3.59 -3.76 5.82
C GLN A 23 3.35 -2.61 6.79
N ALA A 24 3.21 -1.39 6.27
CA ALA A 24 2.92 -0.21 7.09
C ALA A 24 1.59 -0.38 7.84
N LEU A 25 0.57 -0.87 7.16
CA LEU A 25 -0.74 -1.13 7.75
C LEU A 25 -0.62 -2.13 8.91
N ARG A 26 0.10 -3.22 8.71
CA ARG A 26 0.30 -4.24 9.73
C ARG A 26 1.08 -3.72 10.92
N GLU A 27 2.09 -2.90 10.69
CA GLU A 27 2.89 -2.32 11.76
C GLU A 27 2.09 -1.35 12.62
N LEU A 28 1.27 -0.50 11.99
CA LEU A 28 0.38 0.40 12.71
C LEU A 28 -0.62 -0.39 13.56
N ASP A 29 -1.18 -1.43 12.98
CA ASP A 29 -2.14 -2.30 13.68
C ASP A 29 -1.48 -2.98 14.89
N ARG A 30 -0.29 -3.53 14.69
CA ARG A 30 0.47 -4.20 15.75
C ARG A 30 0.85 -3.26 16.88
N ALA A 31 1.18 -2.01 16.53
CA ALA A 31 1.57 -1.00 17.52
C ALA A 31 0.36 -0.41 18.27
N GLY A 32 -0.84 -0.78 17.89
CA GLY A 32 -2.05 -0.20 18.46
C GLY A 32 -2.31 1.23 18.03
N THR A 33 -1.60 1.69 16.99
CA THR A 33 -1.77 3.01 16.43
C THR A 33 -2.99 3.01 15.51
N PRO A 34 -3.83 4.06 15.50
CA PRO A 34 -4.97 4.10 14.59
C PRO A 34 -4.52 3.94 13.12
N VAL A 35 -5.18 3.03 12.40
CA VAL A 35 -4.89 2.76 11.01
C VAL A 35 -5.75 3.70 10.16
N THR A 36 -5.12 4.73 9.60
CA THR A 36 -5.79 5.73 8.75
C THR A 36 -5.09 5.80 7.40
N PHE A 37 -5.80 6.35 6.40
CA PHE A 37 -5.19 6.56 5.08
C PHE A 37 -3.95 7.45 5.18
N ALA A 38 -4.03 8.53 5.95
CA ALA A 38 -2.91 9.44 6.15
C ALA A 38 -1.74 8.72 6.84
N GLY A 39 -2.01 7.94 7.88
CA GLY A 39 -0.98 7.22 8.62
C GLY A 39 -0.27 6.17 7.76
N VAL A 40 -1.03 5.38 7.00
CA VAL A 40 -0.46 4.38 6.10
C VAL A 40 0.33 5.04 4.98
N ALA A 41 -0.22 6.12 4.39
CA ALA A 41 0.47 6.86 3.34
C ALA A 41 1.83 7.39 3.82
N GLN A 42 1.86 7.98 4.99
CA GLN A 42 3.09 8.52 5.57
C GLN A 42 4.09 7.41 5.90
N ALA A 43 3.64 6.34 6.53
CA ALA A 43 4.51 5.23 6.94
C ALA A 43 5.08 4.48 5.74
N ALA A 44 4.29 4.32 4.67
CA ALA A 44 4.71 3.62 3.46
C ALA A 44 5.41 4.52 2.45
N GLY A 45 5.33 5.84 2.62
CA GLY A 45 5.91 6.78 1.66
C GLY A 45 5.14 6.84 0.35
N VAL A 46 3.82 6.66 0.39
CA VAL A 46 2.94 6.72 -0.79
C VAL A 46 1.90 7.82 -0.59
N SER A 47 1.24 8.21 -1.69
CA SER A 47 0.17 9.21 -1.59
C SER A 47 -1.14 8.55 -1.14
N ARG A 48 -2.02 9.32 -0.50
CA ARG A 48 -3.35 8.83 -0.14
C ARG A 48 -4.15 8.48 -1.40
N SER A 49 -4.00 9.27 -2.46
CA SER A 49 -4.66 9.00 -3.74
C SER A 49 -4.31 7.62 -4.27
N TRP A 50 -3.05 7.23 -4.16
CA TRP A 50 -2.61 5.91 -4.58
C TRP A 50 -3.33 4.81 -3.79
N LEU A 51 -3.48 4.99 -2.48
CA LEU A 51 -4.17 4.01 -1.62
C LEU A 51 -5.62 3.81 -2.06
N TYR A 52 -6.29 4.86 -2.47
CA TYR A 52 -7.67 4.76 -2.96
C TYR A 52 -7.80 3.96 -4.25
N THR A 53 -6.71 3.84 -5.02
CA THR A 53 -6.70 3.02 -6.23
C THR A 53 -6.53 1.52 -5.95
N GLN A 54 -6.29 1.15 -4.69
CA GLN A 54 -6.07 -0.24 -4.27
C GLN A 54 -7.24 -0.69 -3.38
N PRO A 55 -8.29 -1.30 -3.96
CA PRO A 55 -9.51 -1.62 -3.21
C PRO A 55 -9.29 -2.53 -2.00
N ASP A 56 -8.40 -3.52 -2.12
CA ASP A 56 -8.10 -4.44 -1.04
C ASP A 56 -7.43 -3.74 0.15
N ILE A 57 -6.44 -2.90 -0.13
CA ILE A 57 -5.73 -2.14 0.91
C ILE A 57 -6.67 -1.11 1.53
N SER A 58 -7.42 -0.37 0.70
CA SER A 58 -8.42 0.59 1.16
C SER A 58 -9.45 -0.07 2.08
N GLY A 59 -9.93 -1.24 1.70
CA GLY A 59 -10.88 -2.00 2.49
C GLY A 59 -10.35 -2.39 3.85
N GLN A 60 -9.08 -2.80 3.90
CA GLN A 60 -8.43 -3.15 5.16
C GLN A 60 -8.26 -1.94 6.07
N ILE A 61 -7.89 -0.80 5.52
CA ILE A 61 -7.74 0.44 6.29
C ILE A 61 -9.09 0.82 6.90
N ARG A 62 -10.17 0.77 6.10
CA ARG A 62 -11.51 1.11 6.57
C ARG A 62 -11.99 0.18 7.68
N ARG A 63 -11.68 -1.11 7.57
CA ARG A 63 -12.09 -2.09 8.57
C ARG A 63 -11.36 -1.92 9.89
N ARG A 64 -10.12 -1.46 9.84
CA ARG A 64 -9.32 -1.26 11.04
C ARG A 64 -9.48 0.13 11.64
N GLY A 65 -9.90 1.09 10.84
CA GLY A 65 -10.09 2.49 11.25
C GLY A 65 -11.46 2.78 11.86
#